data_ae44bc650bf226e4f9a5a9c0bdda42c8
#
_entry.id   ae44bc650bf226e4f9a5a9c0bdda42c8
#
_cell.length_a   1.000
_cell.length_b   1.000
_cell.length_c   1.000
_cell.angle_alpha   90.00
_cell.angle_beta   90.00
_cell.angle_gamma   90.00
#
_symmetry.space_group_name_H-M   'P 1'
#
loop_
_entity.id
_entity.type
_entity.pdbx_description
1 polymer ?
#
loop_
_entity_poly.entity_id
_entity_poly.type
_entity_poly.pdbx_seq_one_letter_code
_entity_poly.pdbx_strand_id
1 'polypeptide(L)'
;MTRLDDFARLLGDRPAQSQIQALLGHAVSSSLEPEVKAYPDVVYHNYRSIGLSLQFEVSSPGKNASKVGSEDLCLAAIDIYSANEDKSWTCFPTLPLQIDALRDDTASEQVKATITKAITGKDLVSSLGEPQRKGGGAGGRSGPAAWMEWNLKLDRSDSNESDPTTLQIELAGAGARGADRWNAERAGNCKWAVITVSPHTTR
;
A
#
# COMPACT_ATOMS: atom_id res chain seq x y z
N MET A 1 16.44 -1.44 7.31
CA MET A 1 15.91 -1.74 5.99
C MET A 1 14.43 -2.05 6.19
N THR A 2 13.54 -1.34 5.55
CA THR A 2 12.10 -1.43 5.79
C THR A 2 11.52 -2.66 5.10
N ARG A 3 10.70 -3.42 5.81
CA ARG A 3 10.04 -4.63 5.32
C ARG A 3 8.53 -4.40 5.18
N LEU A 4 7.90 -5.11 4.26
CA LEU A 4 6.43 -5.07 4.12
C LEU A 4 5.72 -5.56 5.39
N ASP A 5 6.32 -6.54 6.08
CA ASP A 5 5.82 -7.09 7.35
C ASP A 5 5.66 -6.02 8.43
N ASP A 6 6.57 -5.01 8.44
CA ASP A 6 6.53 -3.93 9.44
C ASP A 6 5.26 -3.09 9.30
N PHE A 7 4.76 -2.91 8.06
CA PHE A 7 3.49 -2.23 7.79
C PHE A 7 2.29 -3.13 8.11
N ALA A 8 2.35 -4.39 7.70
CA ALA A 8 1.25 -5.33 7.91
C ALA A 8 0.94 -5.57 9.38
N ARG A 9 1.94 -5.48 10.27
CA ARG A 9 1.75 -5.58 11.73
C ARG A 9 0.96 -4.45 12.34
N LEU A 10 0.85 -3.31 11.66
CA LEU A 10 0.07 -2.16 12.13
C LEU A 10 -1.41 -2.25 11.75
N LEU A 11 -1.76 -3.13 10.79
CA LEU A 11 -3.14 -3.29 10.31
C LEU A 11 -4.04 -3.89 11.40
N GLY A 12 -5.26 -3.39 11.48
CA GLY A 12 -6.24 -3.79 12.48
C GLY A 12 -6.12 -3.06 13.81
N ASP A 13 -4.94 -2.54 14.12
CA ASP A 13 -4.67 -1.77 15.33
C ASP A 13 -4.79 -0.26 15.07
N ARG A 14 -4.57 0.50 16.11
CA ARG A 14 -4.38 1.93 16.05
C ARG A 14 -2.94 2.25 16.41
N PRO A 15 -2.07 2.37 15.42
CA PRO A 15 -0.65 2.58 15.70
C PRO A 15 -0.45 3.93 16.41
N ALA A 16 0.30 3.90 17.51
CA ALA A 16 0.77 5.10 18.16
C ALA A 16 1.77 5.83 17.24
N GLN A 17 1.90 7.14 17.40
CA GLN A 17 2.87 7.92 16.62
C GLN A 17 4.31 7.41 16.77
N SER A 18 4.65 6.86 17.94
CA SER A 18 5.95 6.22 18.18
C SER A 18 6.19 4.98 17.30
N GLN A 19 5.15 4.19 17.00
CA GLN A 19 5.25 3.04 16.10
C GLN A 19 5.48 3.47 14.66
N ILE A 20 4.81 4.55 14.23
CA ILE A 20 5.03 5.15 12.91
C ILE A 20 6.46 5.71 12.81
N GLN A 21 6.93 6.40 13.86
CA GLN A 21 8.30 6.90 13.92
C GLN A 21 9.34 5.77 13.92
N ALA A 22 9.08 4.68 14.63
CA ALA A 22 9.96 3.50 14.64
C ALA A 22 10.06 2.86 13.24
N LEU A 23 8.94 2.78 12.52
CA LEU A 23 8.90 2.30 11.14
C LEU A 23 9.75 3.15 10.18
N LEU A 24 9.75 4.47 10.39
CA LEU A 24 10.47 5.43 9.57
C LEU A 24 11.94 5.59 9.99
N GLY A 25 12.30 5.10 11.18
CA GLY A 25 13.65 5.21 11.71
C GLY A 25 14.13 6.67 11.83
N HIS A 26 15.43 6.89 11.64
CA HIS A 26 16.04 8.23 11.72
C HIS A 26 15.74 9.13 10.50
N ALA A 27 14.99 8.65 9.52
CA ALA A 27 14.70 9.40 8.30
C ALA A 27 13.76 10.59 8.52
N VAL A 28 13.15 10.72 9.71
CA VAL A 28 12.14 11.74 10.00
C VAL A 28 12.42 12.43 11.33
N SER A 29 12.39 13.77 11.32
CA SER A 29 12.51 14.57 12.52
C SER A 29 11.23 14.53 13.37
N SER A 30 11.38 14.83 14.65
CA SER A 30 10.53 14.52 15.79
C SER A 30 9.08 15.06 15.82
N SER A 31 8.60 15.78 14.83
CA SER A 31 7.22 16.30 14.82
C SER A 31 6.56 16.03 13.46
N LEU A 32 5.96 14.86 13.34
CA LEU A 32 5.22 14.44 12.17
C LEU A 32 3.74 14.61 12.46
N GLU A 33 3.15 15.73 12.00
CA GLU A 33 1.72 15.97 12.09
C GLU A 33 1.05 15.60 10.76
N PRO A 34 0.00 14.76 10.76
CA PRO A 34 -0.75 14.42 9.55
C PRO A 34 -1.73 15.54 9.17
N GLU A 35 -1.95 15.70 7.88
CA GLU A 35 -3.17 16.32 7.36
C GLU A 35 -4.32 15.32 7.54
N VAL A 36 -5.25 15.58 8.46
CA VAL A 36 -6.39 14.68 8.72
C VAL A 36 -7.55 15.03 7.79
N LYS A 37 -8.08 14.01 7.10
CA LYS A 37 -9.31 14.11 6.30
C LYS A 37 -10.30 13.06 6.77
N ALA A 38 -11.47 13.51 7.24
CA ALA A 38 -12.50 12.64 7.79
C ALA A 38 -13.73 12.60 6.88
N TYR A 39 -14.14 11.41 6.50
CA TYR A 39 -15.34 11.09 5.73
C TYR A 39 -16.26 10.17 6.55
N PRO A 40 -17.52 9.97 6.12
CA PRO A 40 -18.43 9.11 6.85
C PRO A 40 -17.98 7.67 7.07
N ASP A 41 -17.20 7.12 6.16
CA ASP A 41 -16.74 5.73 6.12
C ASP A 41 -15.26 5.56 6.49
N VAL A 42 -14.44 6.62 6.33
CA VAL A 42 -12.99 6.53 6.48
C VAL A 42 -12.37 7.84 6.99
N VAL A 43 -11.30 7.72 7.77
CA VAL A 43 -10.45 8.84 8.20
C VAL A 43 -9.04 8.61 7.67
N TYR A 44 -8.49 9.60 6.96
CA TYR A 44 -7.12 9.58 6.46
C TYR A 44 -6.21 10.44 7.33
N HIS A 45 -5.06 9.88 7.70
CA HIS A 45 -3.94 10.63 8.24
C HIS A 45 -2.85 10.72 7.18
N ASN A 46 -2.76 11.85 6.49
CA ASN A 46 -1.88 12.07 5.36
C ASN A 46 -0.56 12.72 5.78
N TYR A 47 0.51 11.98 5.75
CA TYR A 47 1.87 12.45 6.00
C TYR A 47 2.56 12.74 4.65
N ARG A 48 2.12 13.82 3.96
CA ARG A 48 2.56 14.13 2.58
C ARG A 48 4.07 14.34 2.47
N SER A 49 4.67 14.94 3.50
CA SER A 49 6.11 15.21 3.57
C SER A 49 6.99 13.96 3.59
N ILE A 50 6.41 12.81 3.85
CA ILE A 50 7.10 11.52 3.87
C ILE A 50 6.42 10.45 2.98
N GLY A 51 5.46 10.85 2.15
CA GLY A 51 4.82 9.93 1.22
C GLY A 51 4.10 8.75 1.87
N LEU A 52 3.40 8.99 2.99
CA LEU A 52 2.65 7.97 3.72
C LEU A 52 1.24 8.45 4.01
N SER A 53 0.23 7.59 3.80
CA SER A 53 -1.14 7.81 4.26
C SER A 53 -1.64 6.59 5.02
N LEU A 54 -2.29 6.84 6.15
CA LEU A 54 -2.94 5.81 6.97
C LEU A 54 -4.45 5.99 6.83
N GLN A 55 -5.16 4.91 6.50
CA GLN A 55 -6.60 4.88 6.33
C GLN A 55 -7.22 4.15 7.51
N PHE A 56 -8.07 4.85 8.25
CA PHE A 56 -8.77 4.30 9.42
C PHE A 56 -10.24 4.13 9.12
N GLU A 57 -10.78 2.98 9.47
CA GLU A 57 -12.22 2.68 9.41
C GLU A 57 -12.77 2.45 10.82
N VAL A 58 -14.11 2.51 10.96
CA VAL A 58 -14.74 2.22 12.23
C VAL A 58 -14.69 0.74 12.55
N SER A 59 -14.34 0.42 13.80
CA SER A 59 -14.30 -0.97 14.29
C SER A 59 -15.68 -1.63 14.36
N SER A 60 -16.76 -0.84 14.32
CA SER A 60 -18.15 -1.32 14.42
C SER A 60 -18.98 -0.86 13.23
N PRO A 61 -19.68 -1.76 12.52
CA PRO A 61 -20.53 -1.41 11.38
C PRO A 61 -21.60 -0.36 11.74
N GLY A 62 -21.88 0.54 10.80
CA GLY A 62 -22.97 1.53 10.92
C GLY A 62 -22.63 2.81 11.67
N LYS A 63 -21.45 2.93 12.25
CA LYS A 63 -20.97 4.20 12.82
C LYS A 63 -20.39 5.10 11.73
N ASN A 64 -20.47 6.42 11.95
CA ASN A 64 -19.87 7.41 11.04
C ASN A 64 -18.45 7.75 11.52
N ALA A 65 -17.44 7.41 10.72
CA ALA A 65 -16.02 7.57 11.04
C ALA A 65 -15.65 9.02 11.39
N SER A 66 -16.29 10.01 10.76
CA SER A 66 -16.02 11.43 11.05
C SER A 66 -16.59 11.92 12.38
N LYS A 67 -17.38 11.10 13.07
CA LYS A 67 -18.10 11.47 14.31
C LYS A 67 -17.73 10.62 15.52
N VAL A 68 -16.94 9.58 15.34
CA VAL A 68 -16.50 8.70 16.44
C VAL A 68 -15.18 9.18 17.01
N GLY A 69 -14.90 8.78 18.23
CA GLY A 69 -13.60 8.99 18.84
C GLY A 69 -12.53 8.12 18.17
N SER A 70 -11.31 8.51 18.40
CA SER A 70 -10.17 7.81 17.82
C SER A 70 -10.03 6.36 18.31
N GLU A 71 -10.58 6.04 19.48
CA GLU A 71 -10.63 4.71 20.07
C GLU A 71 -11.53 3.72 19.30
N ASP A 72 -12.48 4.25 18.52
CA ASP A 72 -13.40 3.46 17.68
C ASP A 72 -12.84 3.18 16.27
N LEU A 73 -11.63 3.69 15.96
CA LEU A 73 -11.02 3.57 14.63
C LEU A 73 -9.90 2.51 14.64
N CYS A 74 -9.85 1.68 13.59
CA CYS A 74 -8.77 0.74 13.33
C CYS A 74 -8.11 1.02 11.97
N LEU A 75 -6.83 0.72 11.84
CA LEU A 75 -6.07 0.91 10.62
C LEU A 75 -6.48 -0.13 9.58
N ALA A 76 -7.17 0.31 8.54
CA ALA A 76 -7.70 -0.54 7.47
C ALA A 76 -6.75 -0.64 6.28
N ALA A 77 -5.97 0.41 5.98
CA ALA A 77 -4.98 0.36 4.91
C ALA A 77 -3.86 1.39 5.12
N ILE A 78 -2.74 1.13 4.45
CA ILE A 78 -1.56 2.00 4.44
C ILE A 78 -1.17 2.25 2.98
N ASP A 79 -1.13 3.53 2.57
CA ASP A 79 -0.64 3.93 1.27
C ASP A 79 0.78 4.49 1.36
N ILE A 80 1.66 3.99 0.49
CA ILE A 80 3.06 4.40 0.35
C ILE A 80 3.23 5.02 -1.03
N TYR A 81 3.75 6.24 -1.10
CA TYR A 81 3.86 7.03 -2.33
C TYR A 81 5.29 7.07 -2.86
N SER A 82 5.44 6.95 -4.18
CA SER A 82 6.74 7.06 -4.86
C SER A 82 7.07 8.48 -5.33
N ALA A 83 6.07 9.40 -5.37
CA ALA A 83 6.13 10.69 -6.06
C ALA A 83 6.39 10.58 -7.58
N ASN A 84 6.19 9.42 -8.19
CA ASN A 84 6.31 9.26 -9.64
C ASN A 84 5.10 9.84 -10.39
N GLU A 85 3.92 9.83 -9.78
CA GLU A 85 2.66 10.35 -10.37
C GLU A 85 2.26 11.68 -9.71
N ASP A 86 1.84 11.66 -8.48
CA ASP A 86 1.37 12.85 -7.75
C ASP A 86 2.52 13.58 -7.04
N LYS A 87 2.81 14.79 -7.51
CA LYS A 87 3.89 15.65 -6.97
C LYS A 87 3.51 16.36 -5.67
N SER A 88 2.26 16.27 -5.21
CA SER A 88 1.85 16.75 -3.89
C SER A 88 2.33 15.84 -2.74
N TRP A 89 2.82 14.64 -3.08
CA TRP A 89 3.44 13.70 -2.16
C TRP A 89 4.95 13.67 -2.39
N THR A 90 5.71 13.55 -1.31
CA THR A 90 7.14 13.19 -1.42
C THR A 90 7.28 11.68 -1.62
N CYS A 91 8.45 11.24 -2.05
CA CYS A 91 8.76 9.82 -2.08
C CYS A 91 8.98 9.31 -0.66
N PHE A 92 8.44 8.13 -0.35
CA PHE A 92 8.66 7.46 0.92
C PHE A 92 10.17 7.31 1.22
N PRO A 93 10.66 7.76 2.40
CA PRO A 93 12.09 7.99 2.62
C PRO A 93 12.90 6.73 2.88
N THR A 94 12.27 5.65 3.35
CA THR A 94 12.99 4.42 3.75
C THR A 94 12.96 3.33 2.69
N LEU A 95 12.80 3.70 1.40
CA LEU A 95 13.04 2.77 0.31
C LEU A 95 14.52 2.34 0.25
N PRO A 96 14.82 1.11 -0.20
CA PRO A 96 13.90 0.14 -0.77
C PRO A 96 13.07 -0.61 0.28
N LEU A 97 11.82 -0.96 -0.11
CA LEU A 97 10.94 -1.82 0.66
C LEU A 97 11.21 -3.29 0.29
N GLN A 98 11.45 -4.12 1.28
CA GLN A 98 11.68 -5.55 1.09
C GLN A 98 10.37 -6.33 1.27
N ILE A 99 10.13 -7.26 0.37
CA ILE A 99 9.06 -8.26 0.45
C ILE A 99 9.70 -9.63 0.50
N ASP A 100 9.34 -10.43 1.50
CA ASP A 100 9.65 -11.84 1.62
C ASP A 100 8.39 -12.53 2.16
N ALA A 101 7.69 -13.27 1.31
CA ALA A 101 6.35 -13.76 1.61
C ALA A 101 6.06 -15.08 0.88
N LEU A 102 5.02 -15.78 1.33
CA LEU A 102 4.41 -16.85 0.56
C LEU A 102 3.19 -16.31 -0.18
N ARG A 103 2.97 -16.78 -1.39
CA ARG A 103 1.75 -16.48 -2.14
C ARG A 103 0.58 -17.24 -1.53
N ASP A 104 -0.58 -16.57 -1.40
CA ASP A 104 -1.76 -17.22 -0.82
C ASP A 104 -2.43 -18.23 -1.77
N ASP A 105 -2.35 -17.99 -3.08
CA ASP A 105 -2.93 -18.86 -4.13
C ASP A 105 -2.11 -20.13 -4.41
N THR A 106 -0.83 -20.10 -4.09
CA THR A 106 0.11 -21.21 -4.28
C THR A 106 0.85 -21.45 -2.96
N ALA A 107 0.23 -22.08 -2.00
CA ALA A 107 0.66 -22.19 -0.59
C ALA A 107 2.13 -22.61 -0.33
N SER A 108 2.94 -22.77 -1.37
CA SER A 108 4.35 -23.18 -1.30
C SER A 108 5.29 -22.26 -2.05
N GLU A 109 4.81 -21.25 -2.80
CA GLU A 109 5.69 -20.39 -3.59
C GLU A 109 6.14 -19.18 -2.76
N GLN A 110 7.42 -19.19 -2.38
CA GLN A 110 8.06 -18.06 -1.76
C GLN A 110 8.41 -17.02 -2.81
N VAL A 111 8.01 -15.78 -2.58
CA VAL A 111 8.32 -14.63 -3.42
C VAL A 111 9.19 -13.63 -2.67
N LYS A 112 10.15 -13.04 -3.39
CA LYS A 112 11.03 -12.00 -2.85
C LYS A 112 11.10 -10.84 -3.82
N ALA A 113 10.87 -9.64 -3.32
CA ALA A 113 10.99 -8.43 -4.12
C ALA A 113 11.68 -7.31 -3.33
N THR A 114 12.41 -6.48 -4.07
CA THR A 114 13.01 -5.25 -3.55
C THR A 114 12.41 -4.08 -4.29
N ILE A 115 11.47 -3.39 -3.65
CA ILE A 115 10.78 -2.27 -4.28
C ILE A 115 11.59 -1.00 -4.09
N THR A 116 12.26 -0.59 -5.16
CA THR A 116 12.93 0.71 -5.26
C THR A 116 11.98 1.75 -5.87
N LYS A 117 12.34 3.04 -5.79
CA LYS A 117 11.58 4.09 -6.49
C LYS A 117 11.46 3.86 -8.00
N ALA A 118 12.41 3.15 -8.59
CA ALA A 118 12.54 2.98 -10.04
C ALA A 118 11.95 1.66 -10.56
N ILE A 119 11.56 0.73 -9.70
CA ILE A 119 11.02 -0.56 -10.11
C ILE A 119 9.79 -0.40 -11.01
N THR A 120 9.70 -1.22 -12.03
CA THR A 120 8.63 -1.16 -13.03
C THR A 120 7.58 -2.27 -12.83
N GLY A 121 6.43 -2.14 -13.48
CA GLY A 121 5.39 -3.16 -13.43
C GLY A 121 5.87 -4.54 -13.89
N LYS A 122 6.74 -4.59 -14.90
CA LYS A 122 7.35 -5.83 -15.40
C LYS A 122 8.28 -6.45 -14.36
N ASP A 123 9.08 -5.63 -13.66
CA ASP A 123 9.97 -6.13 -12.60
C ASP A 123 9.17 -6.67 -11.41
N LEU A 124 8.03 -6.03 -11.08
CA LEU A 124 7.11 -6.49 -10.04
C LEU A 124 6.52 -7.86 -10.38
N VAL A 125 6.01 -8.04 -11.60
CA VAL A 125 5.48 -9.34 -12.06
C VAL A 125 6.59 -10.41 -12.09
N SER A 126 7.81 -10.05 -12.51
CA SER A 126 8.94 -10.99 -12.50
C SER A 126 9.32 -11.44 -11.08
N SER A 127 9.15 -10.59 -10.07
CA SER A 127 9.56 -10.86 -8.69
C SER A 127 8.45 -11.48 -7.84
N LEU A 128 7.18 -11.09 -8.06
CA LEU A 128 6.02 -11.51 -7.26
C LEU A 128 5.15 -12.54 -7.97
N GLY A 129 5.45 -12.86 -9.23
CA GLY A 129 4.62 -13.68 -10.09
C GLY A 129 3.40 -12.91 -10.64
N GLU A 130 2.54 -13.60 -11.40
CA GLU A 130 1.31 -13.00 -11.92
C GLU A 130 0.40 -12.52 -10.78
N PRO A 131 -0.15 -11.29 -10.87
CA PRO A 131 -1.07 -10.79 -9.85
C PRO A 131 -2.40 -11.54 -9.88
N GLN A 132 -3.01 -11.78 -8.73
CA GLN A 132 -4.32 -12.42 -8.62
C GLN A 132 -5.41 -11.54 -9.19
N ARG A 133 -5.27 -10.22 -9.08
CA ARG A 133 -6.22 -9.26 -9.64
C ARG A 133 -5.51 -8.11 -10.34
N LYS A 134 -6.15 -7.63 -11.38
CA LYS A 134 -5.72 -6.43 -12.13
C LYS A 134 -6.93 -5.54 -12.35
N GLY A 135 -6.75 -4.25 -12.27
CA GLY A 135 -7.82 -3.28 -12.50
C GLY A 135 -7.27 -1.95 -12.97
N GLY A 136 -8.15 -0.97 -13.04
CA GLY A 136 -7.79 0.39 -13.45
C GLY A 136 -8.54 0.85 -14.69
N GLY A 137 -8.68 2.14 -14.74
CA GLY A 137 -9.53 2.98 -15.50
C GLY A 137 -9.97 2.61 -16.90
N ALA A 138 -11.24 2.36 -17.02
CA ALA A 138 -11.94 2.33 -18.30
C ALA A 138 -12.22 3.75 -18.87
N GLY A 139 -11.78 4.80 -18.23
CA GLY A 139 -12.16 6.20 -18.48
C GLY A 139 -11.19 7.04 -19.31
N GLY A 140 -10.41 6.46 -20.23
CA GLY A 140 -9.48 7.26 -21.05
C GLY A 140 -8.25 7.74 -20.25
N ARG A 141 -7.65 8.88 -20.65
CA ARG A 141 -6.42 9.40 -20.05
C ARG A 141 -6.58 9.96 -18.65
N SER A 142 -7.79 10.32 -18.24
CA SER A 142 -8.12 10.89 -16.92
C SER A 142 -8.67 9.86 -15.92
N GLY A 143 -8.89 8.61 -16.34
CA GLY A 143 -9.29 7.54 -15.45
C GLY A 143 -8.19 7.09 -14.49
N PRO A 144 -8.52 6.28 -13.47
CA PRO A 144 -7.51 5.69 -12.58
C PRO A 144 -6.48 4.91 -13.38
N ALA A 145 -5.23 4.87 -12.91
CA ALA A 145 -4.18 4.12 -13.59
C ALA A 145 -4.38 2.60 -13.40
N ALA A 146 -3.65 1.82 -14.18
CA ALA A 146 -3.59 0.38 -14.00
C ALA A 146 -3.01 0.03 -12.64
N TRP A 147 -3.60 -0.94 -11.97
CA TRP A 147 -3.11 -1.49 -10.72
C TRP A 147 -3.10 -3.02 -10.76
N MET A 148 -2.21 -3.59 -9.98
CA MET A 148 -2.02 -5.03 -9.81
C MET A 148 -2.12 -5.37 -8.32
N GLU A 149 -2.63 -6.56 -7.99
CA GLU A 149 -2.88 -6.96 -6.61
C GLU A 149 -2.39 -8.39 -6.38
N TRP A 150 -1.68 -8.57 -5.27
CA TRP A 150 -1.21 -9.85 -4.78
C TRP A 150 -1.68 -10.08 -3.34
N ASN A 151 -2.09 -11.30 -3.02
CA ASN A 151 -2.39 -11.73 -1.65
C ASN A 151 -1.19 -12.51 -1.13
N LEU A 152 -0.59 -12.04 -0.06
CA LEU A 152 0.67 -12.49 0.48
C LEU A 152 0.53 -12.91 1.94
N LYS A 153 1.04 -14.07 2.30
CA LYS A 153 1.24 -14.49 3.70
C LYS A 153 2.61 -14.01 4.13
N LEU A 154 2.61 -12.98 4.94
CA LEU A 154 3.82 -12.38 5.50
C LEU A 154 4.21 -13.12 6.78
N ASP A 155 5.50 -13.26 7.03
CA ASP A 155 6.01 -13.85 8.26
C ASP A 155 5.77 -12.88 9.43
N ARG A 156 4.71 -13.14 10.18
CA ARG A 156 4.40 -12.45 11.44
C ARG A 156 4.90 -13.36 12.57
N SER A 157 6.08 -13.09 13.09
CA SER A 157 6.77 -13.89 14.10
C SER A 157 5.99 -14.16 15.39
N ASP A 158 4.82 -13.56 15.58
CA ASP A 158 4.02 -13.62 16.80
C ASP A 158 2.67 -14.35 16.69
N SER A 159 2.30 -14.87 15.51
CA SER A 159 1.05 -15.60 15.33
C SER A 159 1.25 -16.85 14.46
N ASN A 160 0.76 -18.01 14.94
CA ASN A 160 0.81 -19.30 14.22
C ASN A 160 -0.06 -19.33 12.94
N GLU A 161 -0.87 -18.32 12.68
CA GLU A 161 -1.65 -18.13 11.46
C GLU A 161 -1.56 -16.66 11.05
N SER A 162 -0.79 -16.37 10.03
CA SER A 162 -0.79 -15.04 9.41
C SER A 162 -1.95 -14.94 8.44
N ASP A 163 -2.96 -14.15 8.78
CA ASP A 163 -3.98 -13.77 7.80
C ASP A 163 -3.30 -13.13 6.58
N PRO A 164 -3.73 -13.47 5.37
CA PRO A 164 -3.15 -12.91 4.17
C PRO A 164 -3.27 -11.38 4.17
N THR A 165 -2.25 -10.75 3.62
CA THR A 165 -2.19 -9.30 3.40
C THR A 165 -2.34 -9.04 1.92
N THR A 166 -3.21 -8.10 1.55
CA THR A 166 -3.35 -7.63 0.18
C THR A 166 -2.32 -6.53 -0.09
N LEU A 167 -1.51 -6.75 -1.10
CA LEU A 167 -0.58 -5.77 -1.67
C LEU A 167 -1.12 -5.30 -3.01
N GLN A 168 -1.61 -4.07 -3.09
CA GLN A 168 -2.03 -3.46 -4.35
C GLN A 168 -1.00 -2.42 -4.79
N ILE A 169 -0.60 -2.44 -6.06
CA ILE A 169 0.36 -1.49 -6.62
C ILE A 169 -0.23 -0.81 -7.84
N GLU A 170 -0.44 0.50 -7.75
CA GLU A 170 -0.85 1.36 -8.86
C GLU A 170 0.38 1.82 -9.64
N LEU A 171 0.28 1.80 -10.97
CA LEU A 171 1.35 2.23 -11.88
C LEU A 171 1.23 3.72 -12.21
N ALA A 172 2.35 4.37 -12.44
CA ALA A 172 2.46 5.79 -12.77
C ALA A 172 2.51 6.03 -14.28
N GLY A 173 2.05 7.21 -14.69
CA GLY A 173 2.27 7.76 -16.02
C GLY A 173 1.24 7.35 -17.07
N ALA A 174 1.40 7.94 -18.24
CA ALA A 174 0.44 7.79 -19.34
C ALA A 174 0.37 6.37 -19.91
N GLY A 175 1.43 5.57 -19.79
CA GLY A 175 1.46 4.17 -20.23
C GLY A 175 0.57 3.26 -19.39
N ALA A 176 0.26 3.65 -18.15
CA ALA A 176 -0.63 2.92 -17.25
C ALA A 176 -2.11 3.29 -17.43
N ARG A 177 -2.46 4.14 -18.39
CA ARG A 177 -3.80 4.68 -18.58
C ARG A 177 -4.32 4.43 -20.02
N GLY A 178 -5.65 4.53 -20.18
CA GLY A 178 -6.32 4.39 -21.48
C GLY A 178 -6.48 2.95 -21.95
N ALA A 179 -6.80 2.76 -23.23
CA ALA A 179 -7.12 1.45 -23.81
C ALA A 179 -5.96 0.44 -23.71
N ASP A 180 -4.73 0.94 -23.90
CA ASP A 180 -3.52 0.11 -23.94
C ASP A 180 -2.87 -0.10 -22.57
N ARG A 181 -3.55 0.23 -21.48
CA ARG A 181 -2.99 0.15 -20.09
C ARG A 181 -2.53 -1.24 -19.67
N TRP A 182 -2.94 -2.27 -20.37
CA TRP A 182 -2.52 -3.67 -20.17
C TRP A 182 -1.56 -4.18 -21.25
N ASN A 183 -1.13 -3.31 -22.16
CA ASN A 183 -0.05 -3.65 -23.07
C ASN A 183 1.25 -3.82 -22.26
N ALA A 184 1.84 -5.01 -22.30
CA ALA A 184 3.00 -5.38 -21.50
C ALA A 184 4.21 -4.47 -21.76
N GLU A 185 4.40 -4.00 -22.99
CA GLU A 185 5.50 -3.11 -23.34
C GLU A 185 5.29 -1.68 -22.83
N ARG A 186 4.05 -1.23 -22.69
CA ARG A 186 3.72 0.12 -22.21
C ARG A 186 3.55 0.17 -20.70
N ALA A 187 2.59 -0.57 -20.17
CA ALA A 187 2.31 -0.60 -18.73
C ALA A 187 3.43 -1.30 -17.96
N GLY A 188 4.00 -2.36 -18.52
CA GLY A 188 5.10 -3.08 -17.90
C GLY A 188 6.35 -2.22 -17.66
N ASN A 189 6.58 -1.19 -18.49
CA ASN A 189 7.67 -0.25 -18.32
C ASN A 189 7.32 0.97 -17.42
N CYS A 190 6.07 1.08 -16.98
CA CYS A 190 5.67 2.13 -16.03
C CYS A 190 6.22 1.82 -14.64
N LYS A 191 6.67 2.87 -13.95
CA LYS A 191 7.02 2.79 -12.53
C LYS A 191 5.75 2.75 -11.69
N TRP A 192 5.88 2.37 -10.44
CA TRP A 192 4.77 2.45 -9.51
C TRP A 192 4.49 3.88 -9.03
N ALA A 193 3.24 4.14 -8.67
CA ALA A 193 2.77 5.41 -8.10
C ALA A 193 2.49 5.28 -6.60
N VAL A 194 1.64 4.31 -6.26
CA VAL A 194 1.19 4.04 -4.88
C VAL A 194 1.23 2.55 -4.61
N ILE A 195 1.67 2.18 -3.43
CA ILE A 195 1.53 0.85 -2.86
C ILE A 195 0.51 0.94 -1.74
N THR A 196 -0.55 0.15 -1.81
CA THR A 196 -1.54 0.00 -0.74
C THR A 196 -1.37 -1.36 -0.08
N VAL A 197 -1.27 -1.36 1.24
CA VAL A 197 -1.19 -2.56 2.08
C VAL A 197 -2.44 -2.61 2.94
N SER A 198 -3.21 -3.71 2.86
CA SER A 198 -4.46 -3.87 3.61
C SER A 198 -4.66 -5.34 4.04
N PRO A 199 -5.53 -5.63 5.02
CA PRO A 199 -5.93 -7.00 5.31
C PRO A 199 -6.59 -7.62 4.08
N HIS A 200 -6.34 -8.91 3.85
CA HIS A 200 -7.07 -9.63 2.81
C HIS A 200 -8.50 -9.88 3.27
N THR A 201 -9.46 -9.39 2.50
CA THR A 201 -10.89 -9.67 2.68
C THR A 201 -11.34 -10.69 1.65
N THR A 202 -11.64 -11.92 2.07
CA THR A 202 -12.40 -12.89 1.25
C THR A 202 -13.78 -12.31 0.99
N ARG A 203 -14.04 -11.92 -0.25
CA ARG A 203 -15.38 -11.53 -0.72
C ARG A 203 -16.14 -12.74 -1.23
#